data_b464e1e8f6993e4e51739eed86c615eb
#
_entry.id   b464e1e8f6993e4e51739eed86c615eb
#
_cell.length_a   1.000
_cell.length_b   1.000
_cell.length_c   1.000
_cell.angle_alpha   90.00
_cell.angle_beta   90.00
_cell.angle_gamma   90.00
#
_symmetry.space_group_name_H-M   'P 1'
#
loop_
_entity.id
_entity.type
_entity.pdbx_description
1 polymer ?
#
loop_
_entity_poly.entity_id
_entity_poly.type
_entity_poly.pdbx_seq_one_letter_code
_entity_poly.pdbx_strand_id
1 'polypeptide(L)'
;MNFSMIKQAMELKSKLQKAQKELAKMTVEAEAGDGAVKVTASGSQKILSIKISPDVIDPEKSKQLEKLVFKAVTDALDKAKKLADKHLGELTGGMKIPGITD
;
A
#
# COMPACT_ATOMS: atom_id res chain seq x y z
N MET A 1 30.40 3.01 22.29
CA MET A 1 29.02 3.27 21.88
C MET A 1 28.22 3.77 23.06
N ASN A 2 27.49 4.87 22.90
CA ASN A 2 26.71 5.47 23.99
C ASN A 2 25.46 4.63 24.26
N PHE A 3 25.19 4.31 25.52
CA PHE A 3 24.04 3.52 25.92
C PHE A 3 22.70 4.18 25.51
N SER A 4 22.62 5.52 25.60
CA SER A 4 21.39 6.22 25.20
C SER A 4 21.12 6.13 23.70
N MET A 5 22.14 6.05 22.86
CA MET A 5 21.97 5.85 21.41
C MET A 5 21.42 4.47 21.11
N ILE A 6 21.87 3.44 21.83
CA ILE A 6 21.36 2.09 21.70
C ILE A 6 19.87 2.06 22.08
N LYS A 7 19.50 2.72 23.17
CA LYS A 7 18.12 2.79 23.62
C LYS A 7 17.24 3.48 22.60
N GLN A 8 17.70 4.60 22.03
CA GLN A 8 16.95 5.33 21.00
C GLN A 8 16.75 4.47 19.74
N ALA A 9 17.78 3.74 19.33
CA ALA A 9 17.68 2.86 18.17
C ALA A 9 16.66 1.73 18.40
N MET A 10 16.63 1.17 19.60
CA MET A 10 15.69 0.13 19.96
C MET A 10 14.26 0.65 20.02
N GLU A 11 14.06 1.87 20.53
CA GLU A 11 12.76 2.52 20.57
C GLU A 11 12.24 2.79 19.16
N LEU A 12 13.10 3.29 18.27
CA LEU A 12 12.72 3.53 16.88
C LEU A 12 12.33 2.24 16.19
N LYS A 13 13.12 1.18 16.37
CA LYS A 13 12.82 -0.13 15.81
C LYS A 13 11.46 -0.63 16.26
N SER A 14 11.17 -0.51 17.55
CA SER A 14 9.89 -0.92 18.13
C SER A 14 8.72 -0.13 17.51
N LYS A 15 8.88 1.18 17.37
CA LYS A 15 7.86 2.04 16.76
C LYS A 15 7.61 1.68 15.29
N LEU A 16 8.68 1.41 14.54
CA LEU A 16 8.56 1.02 13.13
C LEU A 16 7.86 -0.33 12.98
N GLN A 17 8.18 -1.29 13.84
CA GLN A 17 7.52 -2.59 13.83
C GLN A 17 6.02 -2.47 14.13
N LYS A 18 5.67 -1.62 15.10
CA LYS A 18 4.29 -1.36 15.44
C LYS A 18 3.56 -0.69 14.28
N ALA A 19 4.20 0.30 13.64
CA ALA A 19 3.63 1.00 12.50
C ALA A 19 3.38 0.03 11.32
N GLN A 20 4.29 -0.90 11.07
CA GLN A 20 4.12 -1.90 10.03
C GLN A 20 2.95 -2.84 10.31
N LYS A 21 2.75 -3.22 11.57
CA LYS A 21 1.60 -4.03 11.97
C LYS A 21 0.30 -3.27 11.78
N GLU A 22 0.30 -1.97 12.09
CA GLU A 22 -0.87 -1.11 11.87
C GLU A 22 -1.18 -1.00 10.38
N LEU A 23 -0.16 -0.78 9.54
CA LEU A 23 -0.31 -0.70 8.09
C LEU A 23 -0.88 -1.98 7.49
N ALA A 24 -0.50 -3.14 8.03
CA ALA A 24 -1.02 -4.41 7.54
C ALA A 24 -2.53 -4.54 7.74
N LYS A 25 -3.10 -3.78 8.68
CA LYS A 25 -4.54 -3.77 8.96
C LYS A 25 -5.28 -2.66 8.24
N MET A 26 -4.58 -1.68 7.70
CA MET A 26 -5.17 -0.60 6.93
C MET A 26 -5.40 -1.04 5.50
N THR A 27 -6.43 -0.52 4.85
CA THR A 27 -6.76 -0.89 3.47
C THR A 27 -6.96 0.33 2.61
N VAL A 28 -6.64 0.17 1.34
CA VAL A 28 -6.93 1.15 0.28
C VAL A 28 -7.65 0.43 -0.85
N GLU A 29 -8.41 1.17 -1.63
CA GLU A 29 -9.16 0.61 -2.75
C GLU A 29 -8.91 1.45 -4.00
N ALA A 30 -8.82 0.79 -5.13
CA ALA A 30 -8.72 1.43 -6.44
C ALA A 30 -9.66 0.75 -7.42
N GLU A 31 -10.09 1.50 -8.42
CA GLU A 31 -11.03 1.00 -9.43
C GLU A 31 -10.53 1.37 -10.82
N ALA A 32 -10.94 0.59 -11.79
CA ALA A 32 -10.73 0.87 -13.21
C ALA A 32 -11.98 0.49 -14.01
N GLY A 33 -12.18 1.15 -15.16
CA GLY A 33 -13.32 0.86 -16.03
C GLY A 33 -14.66 1.19 -15.39
N ASP A 34 -14.77 2.36 -14.77
CA ASP A 34 -16.00 2.81 -14.09
C ASP A 34 -16.49 1.82 -13.03
N GLY A 35 -15.55 1.27 -12.27
CA GLY A 35 -15.86 0.34 -11.18
C GLY A 35 -15.96 -1.11 -11.62
N ALA A 36 -15.68 -1.41 -12.89
CA ALA A 36 -15.75 -2.79 -13.40
C ALA A 36 -14.69 -3.69 -12.75
N VAL A 37 -13.55 -3.12 -12.40
CA VAL A 37 -12.49 -3.83 -11.67
C VAL A 37 -12.19 -3.04 -10.41
N LYS A 38 -12.28 -3.70 -9.26
CA LYS A 38 -11.98 -3.11 -7.94
C LYS A 38 -10.90 -3.91 -7.27
N VAL A 39 -9.86 -3.24 -6.79
CA VAL A 39 -8.74 -3.88 -6.11
C VAL A 39 -8.59 -3.27 -4.72
N THR A 40 -8.47 -4.13 -3.72
CA THR A 40 -8.18 -3.74 -2.35
C THR A 40 -6.78 -4.18 -2.00
N ALA A 41 -6.00 -3.28 -1.41
CA ALA A 41 -4.65 -3.58 -0.94
C ALA A 41 -4.50 -3.15 0.50
N SER A 42 -3.58 -3.78 1.23
CA SER A 42 -3.22 -3.35 2.58
C SER A 42 -2.19 -2.23 2.52
N GLY A 43 -2.05 -1.49 3.63
CA GLY A 43 -1.00 -0.49 3.76
C GLY A 43 0.41 -1.08 3.70
N SER A 44 0.55 -2.39 3.86
CA SER A 44 1.82 -3.10 3.68
C SER A 44 2.05 -3.52 2.23
N GLN A 45 1.27 -2.98 1.28
CA GLN A 45 1.40 -3.18 -0.16
C GLN A 45 1.12 -4.63 -0.59
N LYS A 46 0.17 -5.27 0.07
CA LYS A 46 -0.29 -6.60 -0.33
C LYS A 46 -1.67 -6.49 -0.96
N ILE A 47 -1.87 -7.15 -2.09
CA ILE A 47 -3.19 -7.24 -2.72
C ILE A 47 -4.05 -8.19 -1.90
N LEU A 48 -5.19 -7.70 -1.44
CA LEU A 48 -6.12 -8.48 -0.61
C LEU A 48 -7.27 -9.06 -1.41
N SER A 49 -7.77 -8.33 -2.42
CA SER A 49 -8.85 -8.81 -3.25
C SER A 49 -8.86 -8.12 -4.60
N ILE A 50 -9.36 -8.83 -5.59
CA ILE A 50 -9.63 -8.29 -6.92
C ILE A 50 -11.06 -8.73 -7.27
N LYS A 51 -11.94 -7.74 -7.50
CA LYS A 51 -13.32 -8.01 -7.91
C LYS A 51 -13.52 -7.53 -9.33
N ILE A 52 -14.03 -8.39 -10.17
CA ILE A 52 -14.26 -8.13 -11.59
C ILE A 52 -15.74 -8.27 -11.89
N SER A 53 -16.36 -7.24 -12.47
CA SER A 53 -17.75 -7.32 -12.90
C SER A 53 -17.88 -8.35 -14.03
N PRO A 54 -18.90 -9.23 -13.98
CA PRO A 54 -19.14 -10.16 -15.07
C PRO A 54 -19.35 -9.47 -16.43
N ASP A 55 -19.82 -8.24 -16.41
CA ASP A 55 -20.11 -7.47 -17.63
C ASP A 55 -18.88 -7.23 -18.50
N VAL A 56 -17.68 -7.23 -17.91
CA VAL A 56 -16.43 -7.00 -18.65
C VAL A 56 -15.67 -8.30 -18.92
N ILE A 57 -16.23 -9.44 -18.55
CA ILE A 57 -15.60 -10.74 -18.80
C ILE A 57 -16.10 -11.26 -20.15
N ASP A 58 -15.27 -11.07 -21.16
CA ASP A 58 -15.54 -11.51 -22.53
C ASP A 58 -14.24 -12.09 -23.09
N PRO A 59 -14.23 -13.37 -23.49
CA PRO A 59 -13.03 -14.01 -24.03
C PRO A 59 -12.44 -13.28 -25.24
N GLU A 60 -13.28 -12.59 -26.02
CA GLU A 60 -12.83 -11.83 -27.18
C GLU A 60 -12.21 -10.49 -26.83
N LYS A 61 -12.40 -10.03 -25.58
CA LYS A 61 -11.89 -8.76 -25.08
C LYS A 61 -10.92 -8.95 -23.91
N SER A 62 -10.19 -10.05 -23.91
CA SER A 62 -9.30 -10.38 -22.80
C SER A 62 -8.21 -9.32 -22.58
N LYS A 63 -7.69 -8.74 -23.66
CA LYS A 63 -6.66 -7.69 -23.54
C LYS A 63 -7.19 -6.43 -22.86
N GLN A 64 -8.44 -6.09 -23.11
CA GLN A 64 -9.08 -4.95 -22.47
C GLN A 64 -9.19 -5.18 -20.95
N LEU A 65 -9.60 -6.40 -20.56
CA LEU A 65 -9.70 -6.78 -19.16
C LEU A 65 -8.32 -6.77 -18.49
N GLU A 66 -7.29 -7.26 -19.16
CA GLU A 66 -5.92 -7.22 -18.64
C GLU A 66 -5.48 -5.79 -18.31
N LYS A 67 -5.78 -4.84 -19.19
CA LYS A 67 -5.44 -3.43 -18.98
C LYS A 67 -6.17 -2.85 -17.76
N LEU A 68 -7.45 -3.19 -17.60
CA LEU A 68 -8.23 -2.72 -16.46
C LEU A 68 -7.68 -3.28 -15.15
N VAL A 69 -7.37 -4.57 -15.12
CA VAL A 69 -6.80 -5.20 -13.92
C VAL A 69 -5.44 -4.59 -13.60
N PHE A 70 -4.59 -4.45 -14.61
CA PHE A 70 -3.26 -3.84 -14.43
C PHE A 70 -3.37 -2.44 -13.84
N LYS A 71 -4.26 -1.62 -14.39
CA LYS A 71 -4.46 -0.25 -13.90
C LYS A 71 -4.95 -0.24 -12.46
N ALA A 72 -5.97 -1.03 -12.14
CA ALA A 72 -6.53 -1.06 -10.80
C ALA A 72 -5.52 -1.56 -9.77
N VAL A 73 -4.74 -2.59 -10.10
CA VAL A 73 -3.69 -3.12 -9.22
C VAL A 73 -2.60 -2.07 -9.00
N THR A 74 -2.13 -1.45 -10.08
CA THR A 74 -1.09 -0.42 -9.99
C THR A 74 -1.55 0.76 -9.13
N ASP A 75 -2.78 1.24 -9.36
CA ASP A 75 -3.32 2.36 -8.60
C ASP A 75 -3.50 1.99 -7.12
N ALA A 76 -3.94 0.77 -6.82
CA ALA A 76 -4.08 0.31 -5.44
C ALA A 76 -2.74 0.24 -4.72
N LEU A 77 -1.71 -0.28 -5.38
CA LEU A 77 -0.36 -0.34 -4.81
C LEU A 77 0.23 1.06 -4.61
N ASP A 78 -0.02 1.99 -5.54
CA ASP A 78 0.41 3.38 -5.37
C ASP A 78 -0.26 4.04 -4.17
N LYS A 79 -1.56 3.82 -4.00
CA LYS A 79 -2.29 4.33 -2.82
C LYS A 79 -1.76 3.73 -1.53
N ALA A 80 -1.47 2.43 -1.54
CA ALA A 80 -0.91 1.75 -0.38
C ALA A 80 0.46 2.31 -0.01
N LYS A 81 1.30 2.58 -1.01
CA LYS A 81 2.61 3.19 -0.79
C LYS A 81 2.47 4.59 -0.18
N LYS A 82 1.57 5.41 -0.71
CA LYS A 82 1.34 6.76 -0.18
C LYS A 82 0.83 6.72 1.25
N LEU A 83 -0.05 5.78 1.56
CA LEU A 83 -0.54 5.58 2.92
C LEU A 83 0.60 5.19 3.86
N ALA A 84 1.47 4.27 3.43
CA ALA A 84 2.61 3.84 4.23
C ALA A 84 3.58 4.99 4.47
N ASP A 85 3.90 5.76 3.44
CA ASP A 85 4.81 6.90 3.55
C ASP A 85 4.24 7.94 4.51
N LYS A 86 2.95 8.23 4.43
CA LYS A 86 2.29 9.18 5.32
C LYS A 86 2.31 8.69 6.76
N HIS A 87 1.95 7.43 6.98
CA HIS A 87 1.89 6.86 8.32
C HIS A 87 3.27 6.83 8.98
N LEU A 88 4.29 6.42 8.24
CA LEU A 88 5.66 6.39 8.75
C LEU A 88 6.23 7.81 8.92
N GLY A 89 5.85 8.74 8.04
CA GLY A 89 6.24 10.15 8.17
C GLY A 89 5.69 10.79 9.43
N GLU A 90 4.44 10.49 9.78
CA GLU A 90 3.82 10.97 11.02
C GLU A 90 4.55 10.42 12.25
N LEU A 91 4.95 9.15 12.19
CA LEU A 91 5.65 8.49 13.27
C LEU A 91 7.02 9.13 13.54
N THR A 92 7.72 9.54 12.48
CA THR A 92 9.06 10.11 12.58
C THR A 92 9.06 11.63 12.75
N GLY A 93 7.89 12.24 12.88
CA GLY A 93 7.78 13.70 13.06
C GLY A 93 8.24 14.50 11.86
N GLY A 94 8.10 13.94 10.65
CA GLY A 94 8.49 14.60 9.42
C GLY A 94 9.94 14.38 9.01
N MET A 95 10.70 13.58 9.74
CA MET A 95 12.07 13.22 9.35
C MET A 95 12.03 12.31 8.12
N LYS A 96 12.89 12.59 7.15
CA LYS A 96 13.01 11.74 5.98
C LYS A 96 13.75 10.46 6.34
N ILE A 97 13.17 9.32 5.97
CA ILE A 97 13.80 8.02 6.11
C ILE A 97 14.27 7.58 4.73
N PRO A 98 15.57 7.34 4.53
CA PRO A 98 16.06 6.91 3.21
C PRO A 98 15.33 5.67 2.72
N GLY A 99 14.87 5.70 1.47
CA GLY A 99 14.15 4.60 0.86
C GLY A 99 12.65 4.56 1.13
N ILE A 100 12.13 5.42 2.01
CA ILE A 100 10.70 5.46 2.35
C ILE A 100 10.06 6.76 1.89
N THR A 101 10.74 7.89 2.12
CA THR A 101 10.22 9.21 1.71
C THR A 101 11.15 9.82 0.69
N ASP A 102 10.75 9.86 -0.54
CA ASP A 102 11.48 10.55 -1.60
C ASP A 102 10.72 11.76 -2.08
#